data_3fa72ec89ac6df9046df693ecde913dd
#
_entry.id   3fa72ec89ac6df9046df693ecde913dd
#
_cell.length_a   1.000
_cell.length_b   1.000
_cell.length_c   1.000
_cell.angle_alpha   90.00
_cell.angle_beta   90.00
_cell.angle_gamma   90.00
#
_symmetry.space_group_name_H-M   'P 1'
#
loop_
_entity.id
_entity.type
_entity.pdbx_description
1 polymer ?
#
loop_
_entity_poly.entity_id
_entity_poly.type
_entity_poly.pdbx_seq_one_letter_code
_entity_poly.pdbx_strand_id
1 'polypeptide(L)' 'MDQKKTGYFLKQLRNEKKLTQEQLAEKFQITNRTVSRWETGSNMPD' A
#
# COMPACT_ATOMS: atom_id res chain seq x y z
N MET A 1 1.93 -14.71 -6.23
CA MET A 1 2.42 -13.84 -5.19
C MET A 1 1.31 -13.54 -4.20
N ASP A 2 1.61 -13.56 -2.93
CA ASP A 2 0.61 -13.36 -1.90
C ASP A 2 0.31 -11.88 -1.75
N GLN A 3 -0.95 -11.50 -1.95
CA GLN A 3 -1.35 -10.12 -1.85
C GLN A 3 -1.16 -9.57 -0.44
N LYS A 4 -1.38 -10.41 0.55
CA LYS A 4 -1.22 -9.97 1.93
C LYS A 4 0.25 -9.66 2.24
N LYS A 5 1.14 -10.46 1.72
CA LYS A 5 2.57 -10.22 1.92
C LYS A 5 3.00 -8.94 1.23
N THR A 6 2.49 -8.71 0.03
CA THR A 6 2.82 -7.51 -0.72
C THR A 6 2.32 -6.28 0.05
N GLY A 7 1.10 -6.34 0.56
CA GLY A 7 0.53 -5.25 1.31
C GLY A 7 1.31 -4.97 2.59
N TYR A 8 1.69 -6.03 3.28
CA TYR A 8 2.46 -5.90 4.51
C TYR A 8 3.81 -5.24 4.23
N PHE A 9 4.45 -5.67 3.16
CA PHE A 9 5.73 -5.11 2.77
C PHE A 9 5.61 -3.61 2.48
N LEU A 10 4.56 -3.25 1.75
CA LEU A 10 4.32 -1.84 1.44
C LEU A 10 4.09 -1.03 2.71
N LYS A 11 3.34 -1.59 3.64
CA LYS A 11 3.07 -0.90 4.88
C LYS A 11 4.34 -0.69 5.68
N GLN A 12 5.19 -1.69 5.74
CA GLN A 12 6.46 -1.58 6.44
C GLN A 12 7.35 -0.54 5.79
N LEU A 13 7.44 -0.57 4.48
CA LEU A 13 8.26 0.38 3.76
C LEU A 13 7.77 1.81 4.01
N ARG A 14 6.46 1.98 4.00
CA ARG A 14 5.88 3.28 4.25
C ARG A 14 6.23 3.77 5.66
N ASN A 15 6.11 2.88 6.65
CA ASN A 15 6.41 3.24 8.03
C ASN A 15 7.89 3.56 8.21
N GLU A 16 8.75 2.83 7.55
CA GLU A 16 10.18 3.09 7.63
C GLU A 16 10.52 4.48 7.12
N LYS A 17 9.83 4.91 6.09
CA LYS A 17 10.06 6.22 5.50
C LYS A 17 9.19 7.28 6.14
N LYS A 18 8.39 6.90 7.13
CA LYS A 18 7.49 7.81 7.85
C LYS A 18 6.56 8.52 6.91
N LEU A 19 6.02 7.77 5.97
CA LEU A 19 5.08 8.29 5.00
C LEU A 19 3.66 7.92 5.38
N THR A 20 2.72 8.81 5.03
CA THR A 20 1.32 8.46 5.13
C THR A 20 0.91 7.70 3.89
N GLN A 21 -0.28 7.08 3.94
CA GLN A 21 -0.80 6.39 2.76
C GLN A 21 -0.93 7.36 1.59
N GLU A 22 -1.36 8.57 1.90
CA GLU A 22 -1.53 9.57 0.86
C GLU A 22 -0.19 9.93 0.22
N GLN A 23 0.84 10.06 1.04
CA GLN A 23 2.16 10.40 0.51
C GLN A 23 2.71 9.27 -0.35
N LEU A 24 2.50 8.03 0.07
CA LEU A 24 2.96 6.90 -0.71
C LEU A 24 2.19 6.82 -2.04
N ALA A 25 0.89 7.05 -1.98
CA ALA A 25 0.07 7.03 -3.18
C ALA A 25 0.55 8.07 -4.19
N GLU A 26 0.92 9.23 -3.68
CA GLU A 26 1.40 10.30 -4.54
C GLU A 26 2.69 9.90 -5.24
N LYS A 27 3.58 9.24 -4.51
CA LYS A 27 4.83 8.79 -5.11
C LYS A 27 4.61 7.78 -6.23
N PHE A 28 3.60 6.95 -6.07
CA PHE A 28 3.29 5.91 -7.05
C PHE A 28 2.28 6.39 -8.09
N GLN A 29 1.79 7.62 -7.95
CA GLN A 29 0.79 8.20 -8.85
C GLN A 29 -0.49 7.38 -8.84
N ILE A 30 -0.89 6.95 -7.66
CA ILE A 30 -2.14 6.22 -7.45
C ILE A 30 -2.90 6.91 -6.34
N THR A 31 -4.12 6.43 -6.07
CA THR A 31 -4.92 7.01 -5.00
C THR A 31 -4.58 6.35 -3.67
N ASN A 32 -4.84 7.08 -2.57
CA ASN A 32 -4.60 6.51 -1.26
C ASN A 32 -5.54 5.34 -0.98
N ARG A 33 -6.69 5.30 -1.65
CA ARG A 33 -7.58 4.17 -1.54
C ARG A 33 -6.91 2.91 -2.06
N THR A 34 -6.19 3.02 -3.16
CA THR A 34 -5.46 1.89 -3.72
C THR A 34 -4.39 1.40 -2.75
N VAL A 35 -3.67 2.33 -2.13
CA VAL A 35 -2.66 1.96 -1.15
C VAL A 35 -3.31 1.23 0.02
N SER A 36 -4.43 1.74 0.49
CA SER A 36 -5.13 1.11 1.60
C SER A 36 -5.54 -0.32 1.26
N ARG A 37 -6.04 -0.52 0.06
CA ARG A 37 -6.42 -1.86 -0.39
C ARG A 37 -5.23 -2.79 -0.42
N TRP A 38 -4.11 -2.30 -0.92
CA TRP A 38 -2.91 -3.12 -1.00
C TRP A 38 -2.43 -3.51 0.40
N GLU A 39 -2.45 -2.55 1.33
CA GLU A 39 -1.93 -2.80 2.67
C GLU A 39 -2.81 -3.75 3.46
N THR A 40 -4.10 -3.75 3.21
CA THR A 40 -4.99 -4.67 3.89
C THR A 40 -5.07 -6.02 3.21
N GLY A 41 -4.62 -6.10 1.97
CA GLY A 41 -4.67 -7.34 1.20
C GLY A 41 -6.07 -7.72 0.79
N SER A 42 -7.03 -6.81 0.90
CA SER A 42 -8.40 -7.10 0.56
C SER A 42 -8.75 -6.46 -0.78
N ASN A 43 -9.68 -7.07 -1.49
CA ASN A 43 -10.20 -6.52 -2.73
C ASN A 43 -9.16 -6.21 -3.76
N MET A 44 -8.12 -6.98 -3.78
CA MET A 44 -7.20 -6.85 -4.90
C MET A 44 -7.94 -7.29 -6.15
N PRO A 45 -7.83 -6.52 -7.21
CA PRO A 45 -8.51 -6.93 -8.43
C PRO A 45 -7.99 -8.25 -8.89
N ASP A 46 -8.91 -9.02 -9.28
CA ASP A 46 -8.55 -10.35 -9.76
C ASP A 46 -7.91 -10.26 -11.12
#